data_3b02a459b6b11bd139142e95e78ba282
#
_entry.id   3b02a459b6b11bd139142e95e78ba282
#
_cell.length_a   1.000
_cell.length_b   1.000
_cell.length_c   1.000
_cell.angle_alpha   90.00
_cell.angle_beta   90.00
_cell.angle_gamma   90.00
#
_symmetry.space_group_name_H-M   'P 1'
#
loop_
_entity.id
_entity.type
_entity.pdbx_description
1 polymer ?
#
loop_
_entity_poly.entity_id
_entity_poly.type
_entity_poly.pdbx_seq_one_letter_code
_entity_poly.pdbx_strand_id
1 'polypeptide(L)'
;MRKGKLIAVTALLAVLAMQGTVYAATVTKGSASVSAEEKEETALREEEAAKASAEETAGTTRETGAAVEENEPPTRIYVSKGKKELTLYVNHQVIGVWACNIGTNSDLGKKQVEGDRITPSGEYYICLRNPKSNYHLSLGLSYPDKSDADRGFAQGLISEAEKDAIYAAIDQGGCPPWKTALGGYVMIHGNYTENFSTAGCVAVPDSVMDILWQYVPLGTKVTIGA
;
A
#
# COMPACT_ATOMS: atom_id res chain seq x y z
N MET A 1 40.54 11.60 52.80
CA MET A 1 41.85 11.09 52.28
C MET A 1 41.60 9.76 51.60
N ARG A 2 41.67 9.69 50.27
CA ARG A 2 42.28 8.62 49.46
C ARG A 2 42.16 9.00 48.00
N LYS A 3 43.32 9.08 47.41
CA LYS A 3 43.66 9.52 46.08
C LYS A 3 43.38 8.46 45.01
N GLY A 4 43.04 8.91 43.85
CA GLY A 4 43.62 8.57 42.57
C GLY A 4 43.25 7.27 41.89
N LYS A 5 42.92 7.30 40.67
CA LYS A 5 43.90 7.12 39.57
C LYS A 5 43.22 7.38 38.22
N LEU A 6 43.77 8.32 37.53
CA LEU A 6 43.59 8.60 36.12
C LEU A 6 44.32 7.51 35.32
N ILE A 7 43.63 6.84 34.38
CA ILE A 7 44.30 6.02 33.37
C ILE A 7 43.90 6.61 31.99
N ALA A 8 44.89 7.26 31.40
CA ALA A 8 44.89 7.66 30.01
C ALA A 8 45.17 6.44 29.12
N VAL A 9 44.35 6.21 28.13
CA VAL A 9 44.60 5.25 27.03
C VAL A 9 44.80 6.06 25.77
N THR A 10 46.03 6.05 25.30
CA THR A 10 46.54 6.67 24.10
C THR A 10 46.04 5.94 22.87
N ALA A 11 45.43 6.70 21.91
CA ALA A 11 45.05 6.22 20.61
C ALA A 11 46.28 6.07 19.72
N LEU A 12 46.42 4.92 19.08
CA LEU A 12 47.41 4.67 18.02
C LEU A 12 46.72 4.74 16.67
N LEU A 13 47.02 5.80 15.89
CA LEU A 13 46.65 5.95 14.49
C LEU A 13 47.61 5.07 13.64
N ALA A 14 47.07 4.13 12.88
CA ALA A 14 47.76 3.49 11.75
C ALA A 14 47.19 4.04 10.45
N VAL A 15 47.97 4.88 9.75
CA VAL A 15 47.74 5.33 8.37
C VAL A 15 48.29 4.27 7.44
N LEU A 16 47.46 3.65 6.61
CA LEU A 16 47.89 2.78 5.52
C LEU A 16 47.54 3.49 4.20
N ALA A 17 48.54 4.08 3.58
CA ALA A 17 48.45 4.60 2.24
C ALA A 17 48.61 3.45 1.23
N MET A 18 47.59 3.20 0.39
CA MET A 18 47.74 2.42 -0.83
C MET A 18 47.60 3.29 -2.04
N GLN A 19 48.74 3.39 -2.76
CA GLN A 19 48.89 4.06 -4.05
C GLN A 19 48.13 3.20 -5.10
N GLY A 20 47.11 3.76 -5.70
CA GLY A 20 46.43 3.22 -6.87
C GLY A 20 46.92 3.92 -8.14
N THR A 21 47.57 3.18 -9.01
CA THR A 21 48.14 3.58 -10.31
C THR A 21 47.01 4.01 -11.25
N VAL A 22 47.12 5.27 -11.73
CA VAL A 22 46.24 5.82 -12.77
C VAL A 22 46.68 5.28 -14.12
N TYR A 23 45.87 4.45 -14.76
CA TYR A 23 46.05 4.09 -16.18
C TYR A 23 45.29 5.10 -17.04
N ALA A 24 46.01 5.99 -17.71
CA ALA A 24 45.44 6.86 -18.70
C ALA A 24 45.29 6.09 -20.02
N ALA A 25 44.04 5.77 -20.40
CA ALA A 25 43.72 5.28 -21.72
C ALA A 25 43.47 6.48 -22.66
N THR A 26 44.38 6.70 -23.59
CA THR A 26 44.23 7.60 -24.72
C THR A 26 43.13 7.08 -25.66
N VAL A 27 42.01 7.77 -25.74
CA VAL A 27 40.98 7.54 -26.77
C VAL A 27 41.38 8.23 -28.05
N THR A 28 41.84 7.47 -29.04
CA THR A 28 41.96 7.91 -30.43
C THR A 28 40.57 8.03 -31.06
N LYS A 29 40.21 9.20 -31.54
CA LYS A 29 39.06 9.46 -32.38
C LYS A 29 39.20 8.71 -33.71
N GLY A 30 38.49 7.59 -33.85
CA GLY A 30 38.18 6.95 -35.12
C GLY A 30 36.75 7.25 -35.53
N SER A 31 36.56 8.16 -36.44
CA SER A 31 35.31 8.42 -37.12
C SER A 31 35.01 7.27 -38.08
N ALA A 32 34.24 6.29 -37.70
CA ALA A 32 33.68 5.30 -38.60
C ALA A 32 32.29 5.79 -39.01
N SER A 33 32.13 6.21 -40.26
CA SER A 33 30.82 6.47 -40.87
C SER A 33 30.09 5.13 -41.08
N VAL A 34 29.07 4.89 -40.31
CA VAL A 34 28.16 3.74 -40.51
C VAL A 34 27.39 3.99 -41.80
N SER A 35 27.42 3.02 -42.73
CA SER A 35 26.76 3.12 -44.03
C SER A 35 25.23 3.17 -43.89
N ALA A 36 24.56 3.73 -44.91
CA ALA A 36 23.09 3.84 -44.87
C ALA A 36 22.40 2.47 -44.80
N GLU A 37 23.01 1.43 -45.33
CA GLU A 37 22.51 0.04 -45.28
C GLU A 37 22.52 -0.57 -43.88
N GLU A 38 23.56 -0.29 -43.05
CA GLU A 38 23.56 -0.76 -41.64
C GLU A 38 22.50 -0.08 -40.78
N LYS A 39 22.12 1.15 -41.08
CA LYS A 39 21.03 1.86 -40.37
C LYS A 39 19.66 1.31 -40.73
N GLU A 40 19.45 0.91 -41.99
CA GLU A 40 18.18 0.33 -42.44
C GLU A 40 17.97 -1.10 -41.90
N GLU A 41 19.04 -1.90 -41.83
CA GLU A 41 18.99 -3.24 -41.25
C GLU A 41 18.72 -3.20 -39.72
N THR A 42 19.28 -2.20 -39.02
CA THR A 42 19.02 -2.01 -37.58
C THR A 42 17.58 -1.56 -37.33
N ALA A 43 17.04 -0.66 -38.14
CA ALA A 43 15.66 -0.20 -38.03
C ALA A 43 14.64 -1.31 -38.30
N LEU A 44 14.91 -2.19 -39.30
CA LEU A 44 14.06 -3.33 -39.58
C LEU A 44 14.07 -4.37 -38.45
N ARG A 45 15.22 -4.58 -37.81
CA ARG A 45 15.32 -5.50 -36.65
C ARG A 45 14.61 -4.94 -35.41
N GLU A 46 14.64 -3.63 -35.16
CA GLU A 46 13.90 -3.00 -34.06
C GLU A 46 12.38 -3.04 -34.32
N GLU A 47 11.92 -2.88 -35.56
CA GLU A 47 10.50 -2.98 -35.90
C GLU A 47 9.98 -4.44 -35.80
N GLU A 48 10.79 -5.43 -36.19
CA GLU A 48 10.45 -6.87 -36.06
C GLU A 48 10.44 -7.31 -34.59
N ALA A 49 11.37 -6.82 -33.77
CA ALA A 49 11.40 -7.07 -32.32
C ALA A 49 10.20 -6.41 -31.60
N ALA A 50 9.79 -5.20 -32.02
CA ALA A 50 8.62 -4.54 -31.49
C ALA A 50 7.31 -5.26 -31.85
N LYS A 51 7.25 -5.84 -33.05
CA LYS A 51 6.11 -6.60 -33.52
C LYS A 51 6.00 -7.97 -32.83
N ALA A 52 7.11 -8.65 -32.59
CA ALA A 52 7.18 -9.91 -31.85
C ALA A 52 6.77 -9.73 -30.37
N SER A 53 7.14 -8.60 -29.74
CA SER A 53 6.73 -8.29 -28.37
C SER A 53 5.25 -7.92 -28.25
N ALA A 54 4.63 -7.42 -29.33
CA ALA A 54 3.19 -7.10 -29.35
C ALA A 54 2.31 -8.34 -29.60
N GLU A 55 2.80 -9.38 -30.26
CA GLU A 55 2.08 -10.63 -30.45
C GLU A 55 2.18 -11.58 -29.23
N GLU A 56 3.26 -11.51 -28.43
CA GLU A 56 3.40 -12.34 -27.24
C GLU A 56 2.54 -11.84 -26.05
N THR A 57 2.05 -10.61 -26.08
CA THR A 57 1.13 -10.07 -25.06
C THR A 57 -0.35 -10.36 -25.33
N ALA A 58 -0.71 -10.90 -26.52
CA ALA A 58 -2.09 -11.21 -26.89
C ALA A 58 -2.53 -12.66 -26.58
N GLY A 59 -1.68 -13.48 -26.01
CA GLY A 59 -1.88 -14.94 -25.88
C GLY A 59 -1.72 -15.56 -24.51
N THR A 60 -2.01 -14.84 -23.41
CA THR A 60 -2.14 -15.48 -22.10
C THR A 60 -3.27 -14.85 -21.30
N THR A 61 -4.49 -15.14 -21.74
CA THR A 61 -5.66 -15.09 -20.87
C THR A 61 -5.49 -16.21 -19.85
N ARG A 62 -4.83 -15.95 -18.74
CA ARG A 62 -4.98 -16.80 -17.55
C ARG A 62 -6.39 -16.56 -17.03
N GLU A 63 -7.29 -17.44 -17.43
CA GLU A 63 -8.50 -17.76 -16.68
C GLU A 63 -8.11 -18.23 -15.29
N THR A 64 -7.94 -17.31 -14.34
CA THR A 64 -8.21 -17.59 -12.96
C THR A 64 -9.68 -17.22 -12.76
N GLY A 65 -10.54 -18.17 -13.15
CA GLY A 65 -11.96 -18.15 -12.83
C GLY A 65 -12.16 -18.23 -11.31
N ALA A 66 -12.04 -17.10 -10.63
CA ALA A 66 -12.82 -16.87 -9.44
C ALA A 66 -14.20 -16.55 -9.98
N ALA A 67 -15.18 -17.46 -9.80
CA ALA A 67 -16.58 -17.21 -10.07
C ALA A 67 -16.92 -15.87 -9.41
N VAL A 68 -17.22 -14.86 -10.25
CA VAL A 68 -17.72 -13.58 -9.76
C VAL A 68 -19.11 -13.89 -9.26
N GLU A 69 -19.31 -13.91 -7.91
CA GLU A 69 -20.62 -14.04 -7.35
C GLU A 69 -21.46 -12.87 -7.84
N GLU A 70 -22.57 -13.16 -8.52
CA GLU A 70 -23.48 -12.17 -9.11
C GLU A 70 -24.04 -11.15 -8.09
N ASN A 71 -23.79 -11.37 -6.82
CA ASN A 71 -24.23 -10.52 -5.70
C ASN A 71 -23.20 -9.46 -5.24
N GLU A 72 -21.98 -9.44 -5.79
CA GLU A 72 -21.00 -8.45 -5.38
C GLU A 72 -21.22 -7.10 -6.10
N PRO A 73 -21.05 -5.95 -5.40
CA PRO A 73 -21.21 -4.65 -6.03
C PRO A 73 -20.23 -4.46 -7.19
N PRO A 74 -20.63 -3.78 -8.27
CA PRO A 74 -19.80 -3.62 -9.46
C PRO A 74 -18.49 -2.90 -9.18
N THR A 75 -18.47 -1.96 -8.23
CA THR A 75 -17.25 -1.29 -7.76
C THR A 75 -16.99 -1.70 -6.32
N ARG A 76 -15.83 -2.28 -6.07
CA ARG A 76 -15.38 -2.68 -4.73
C ARG A 76 -13.87 -2.71 -4.62
N ILE A 77 -13.39 -2.67 -3.40
CA ILE A 77 -11.98 -2.83 -3.05
C ILE A 77 -11.82 -4.13 -2.26
N TYR A 78 -10.78 -4.87 -2.58
CA TYR A 78 -10.31 -5.98 -1.76
C TYR A 78 -8.88 -5.71 -1.29
N VAL A 79 -8.62 -5.86 0.01
CA VAL A 79 -7.28 -5.77 0.61
C VAL A 79 -6.90 -7.12 1.18
N SER A 80 -5.85 -7.74 0.67
CA SER A 80 -5.21 -8.92 1.24
C SER A 80 -4.11 -8.51 2.20
N LYS A 81 -4.29 -8.78 3.49
CA LYS A 81 -3.25 -8.50 4.50
C LYS A 81 -2.04 -9.41 4.33
N GLY A 82 -2.28 -10.68 4.03
CA GLY A 82 -1.19 -11.66 3.84
C GLY A 82 -0.30 -11.34 2.65
N LYS A 83 -0.89 -10.88 1.53
CA LYS A 83 -0.14 -10.48 0.34
C LYS A 83 0.34 -9.02 0.39
N LYS A 84 -0.24 -8.19 1.26
CA LYS A 84 -0.08 -6.74 1.30
C LYS A 84 -0.41 -6.11 -0.05
N GLU A 85 -1.56 -6.48 -0.59
CA GLU A 85 -2.06 -6.03 -1.89
C GLU A 85 -3.45 -5.43 -1.76
N LEU A 86 -3.71 -4.39 -2.54
CA LEU A 86 -5.03 -3.80 -2.73
C LEU A 86 -5.46 -4.02 -4.18
N THR A 87 -6.65 -4.59 -4.36
CA THR A 87 -7.28 -4.81 -5.67
C THR A 87 -8.50 -3.90 -5.80
N LEU A 88 -8.59 -3.16 -6.90
CA LEU A 88 -9.76 -2.40 -7.28
C LEU A 88 -10.54 -3.15 -8.37
N TYR A 89 -11.83 -3.32 -8.14
CA TYR A 89 -12.79 -3.81 -9.15
C TYR A 89 -13.72 -2.66 -9.57
N VAL A 90 -13.97 -2.52 -10.86
CA VAL A 90 -14.96 -1.62 -11.43
C VAL A 90 -15.75 -2.39 -12.51
N ASN A 91 -17.05 -2.37 -12.44
CA ASN A 91 -17.94 -3.17 -13.30
C ASN A 91 -17.56 -4.68 -13.28
N HIS A 92 -17.22 -5.19 -12.09
CA HIS A 92 -16.75 -6.56 -11.84
C HIS A 92 -15.39 -6.92 -12.47
N GLN A 93 -14.74 -6.00 -13.14
CA GLN A 93 -13.43 -6.19 -13.74
C GLN A 93 -12.31 -5.67 -12.83
N VAL A 94 -11.20 -6.38 -12.76
CA VAL A 94 -10.00 -5.92 -12.06
C VAL A 94 -9.38 -4.76 -12.84
N ILE A 95 -9.33 -3.59 -12.23
CA ILE A 95 -8.65 -2.41 -12.76
C ILE A 95 -7.17 -2.44 -12.45
N GLY A 96 -6.81 -2.98 -11.28
CA GLY A 96 -5.43 -3.15 -10.88
C GLY A 96 -5.28 -3.83 -9.54
N VAL A 97 -4.07 -4.35 -9.32
CA VAL A 97 -3.61 -4.93 -8.07
C VAL A 97 -2.29 -4.24 -7.73
N TRP A 98 -2.24 -3.64 -6.56
CA TRP A 98 -1.07 -2.84 -6.15
C TRP A 98 -0.61 -3.22 -4.75
N ALA A 99 0.70 -3.12 -4.53
CA ALA A 99 1.26 -3.26 -3.19
C ALA A 99 0.70 -2.18 -2.24
N CYS A 100 0.46 -2.56 -1.00
CA CYS A 100 0.04 -1.63 0.04
C CYS A 100 0.80 -1.87 1.36
N ASN A 101 0.95 -0.81 2.16
CA ASN A 101 1.35 -0.96 3.54
C ASN A 101 0.12 -1.15 4.42
N ILE A 102 0.26 -1.96 5.45
CA ILE A 102 -0.76 -2.21 6.47
C ILE A 102 -0.20 -1.95 7.86
N GLY A 103 -1.03 -2.06 8.87
CA GLY A 103 -0.63 -1.89 10.27
C GLY A 103 0.50 -2.84 10.67
N THR A 104 1.45 -2.33 11.45
CA THR A 104 2.67 -3.06 11.88
C THR A 104 2.37 -4.42 12.51
N ASN A 105 1.26 -4.54 13.22
CA ASN A 105 0.86 -5.73 13.97
C ASN A 105 -0.27 -6.52 13.28
N SER A 106 -0.51 -6.30 11.98
CA SER A 106 -1.68 -6.88 11.28
C SER A 106 -1.66 -8.40 11.15
N ASP A 107 -0.51 -9.03 11.34
CA ASP A 107 -0.29 -10.48 11.41
C ASP A 107 -0.64 -11.08 12.79
N LEU A 108 -0.78 -10.26 13.84
CA LEU A 108 -1.13 -10.71 15.18
C LEU A 108 -2.63 -11.00 15.38
N GLY A 109 -3.47 -10.78 14.34
CA GLY A 109 -4.88 -11.12 14.39
C GLY A 109 -5.82 -9.97 14.05
N LYS A 110 -7.00 -9.93 14.71
CA LYS A 110 -8.00 -8.89 14.50
C LYS A 110 -7.74 -7.67 15.35
N LYS A 111 -8.02 -6.48 14.80
CA LYS A 111 -8.04 -5.22 15.54
C LYS A 111 -8.99 -5.29 16.72
N GLN A 112 -8.52 -4.87 17.89
CA GLN A 112 -9.27 -4.92 19.16
C GLN A 112 -9.53 -3.54 19.75
N VAL A 113 -8.49 -2.70 19.80
CA VAL A 113 -8.51 -1.42 20.51
C VAL A 113 -7.73 -0.35 19.74
N GLU A 114 -7.91 0.90 20.13
CA GLU A 114 -7.07 1.99 19.65
C GLU A 114 -5.59 1.74 19.98
N GLY A 115 -4.72 2.07 19.03
CA GLY A 115 -3.26 1.96 19.23
C GLY A 115 -2.66 0.56 19.08
N ASP A 116 -3.45 -0.49 18.83
CA ASP A 116 -2.94 -1.86 18.62
C ASP A 116 -2.14 -2.02 17.32
N ARG A 117 -2.21 -1.04 16.42
CA ARG A 117 -1.50 -1.00 15.13
C ARG A 117 -1.87 -2.13 14.19
N ILE A 118 -3.09 -2.62 14.29
CA ILE A 118 -3.65 -3.68 13.45
C ILE A 118 -4.58 -3.06 12.41
N THR A 119 -4.39 -3.39 11.13
CA THR A 119 -5.41 -3.13 10.10
C THR A 119 -6.57 -4.08 10.34
N PRO A 120 -7.80 -3.57 10.50
CA PRO A 120 -8.96 -4.42 10.78
C PRO A 120 -9.21 -5.41 9.64
N SER A 121 -9.87 -6.52 9.95
CA SER A 121 -10.36 -7.49 8.95
C SER A 121 -11.88 -7.54 9.02
N GLY A 122 -12.55 -7.53 7.88
CA GLY A 122 -14.01 -7.54 7.81
C GLY A 122 -14.52 -6.85 6.55
N GLU A 123 -15.80 -6.54 6.57
CA GLU A 123 -16.54 -5.86 5.52
C GLU A 123 -16.81 -4.41 5.93
N TYR A 124 -16.31 -3.48 5.15
CA TYR A 124 -16.47 -2.05 5.39
C TYR A 124 -16.97 -1.37 4.14
N TYR A 125 -17.25 -0.08 4.25
CA TYR A 125 -17.50 0.80 3.10
C TYR A 125 -16.74 2.11 3.26
N ILE A 126 -16.58 2.83 2.16
CA ILE A 126 -16.00 4.17 2.17
C ILE A 126 -17.04 5.14 2.71
N CYS A 127 -16.83 5.64 3.91
CA CYS A 127 -17.72 6.60 4.57
C CYS A 127 -17.23 8.06 4.49
N LEU A 128 -15.96 8.27 4.14
CA LEU A 128 -15.36 9.60 4.02
C LEU A 128 -14.42 9.67 2.82
N ARG A 129 -14.47 10.79 2.09
CA ARG A 129 -13.46 11.17 1.09
C ARG A 129 -12.80 12.47 1.55
N ASN A 130 -11.50 12.43 1.83
CA ASN A 130 -10.76 13.57 2.33
C ASN A 130 -9.73 14.08 1.30
N PRO A 131 -10.01 15.19 0.59
CA PRO A 131 -9.08 15.77 -0.39
C PRO A 131 -7.97 16.60 0.26
N LYS A 132 -8.02 16.82 1.57
CA LYS A 132 -7.02 17.59 2.34
C LYS A 132 -6.23 16.70 3.29
N SER A 133 -5.97 15.45 2.90
CA SER A 133 -5.17 14.50 3.66
C SER A 133 -3.70 14.93 3.69
N ASN A 134 -3.04 14.75 4.84
CA ASN A 134 -1.58 14.90 4.95
C ASN A 134 -0.81 13.84 4.15
N TYR A 135 -1.52 12.82 3.66
CA TYR A 135 -0.99 11.70 2.88
C TYR A 135 -1.57 11.69 1.46
N HIS A 136 -1.45 12.82 0.74
CA HIS A 136 -2.01 13.08 -0.59
C HIS A 136 -3.55 13.12 -0.54
N LEU A 137 -4.24 12.00 -0.69
CA LEU A 137 -5.68 11.82 -0.58
C LEU A 137 -5.98 10.71 0.42
N SER A 138 -7.20 10.68 1.00
CA SER A 138 -7.61 9.54 1.82
C SER A 138 -9.10 9.22 1.73
N LEU A 139 -9.40 7.93 1.87
CA LEU A 139 -10.73 7.33 1.90
C LEU A 139 -10.93 6.67 3.27
N GLY A 140 -11.89 7.15 4.04
CA GLY A 140 -12.19 6.66 5.38
C GLY A 140 -13.06 5.41 5.34
N LEU A 141 -12.69 4.40 6.12
CA LEU A 141 -13.45 3.17 6.29
C LEU A 141 -14.49 3.28 7.40
N SER A 142 -15.59 2.58 7.26
CA SER A 142 -16.67 2.47 8.26
C SER A 142 -16.29 1.53 9.43
N TYR A 143 -15.05 1.62 9.91
CA TYR A 143 -14.57 0.95 11.12
C TYR A 143 -14.72 1.88 12.34
N PRO A 144 -15.16 1.39 13.52
CA PRO A 144 -15.59 0.03 13.84
C PRO A 144 -16.96 -0.31 13.23
N ASP A 145 -17.16 -1.59 12.87
CA ASP A 145 -18.45 -2.10 12.43
C ASP A 145 -19.32 -2.56 13.61
N LYS A 146 -20.54 -3.09 13.32
CA LYS A 146 -21.45 -3.57 14.36
C LYS A 146 -20.87 -4.74 15.16
N SER A 147 -20.12 -5.64 14.53
CA SER A 147 -19.51 -6.79 15.21
C SER A 147 -18.38 -6.35 16.15
N ASP A 148 -17.63 -5.33 15.77
CA ASP A 148 -16.63 -4.69 16.64
C ASP A 148 -17.29 -4.01 17.84
N ALA A 149 -18.43 -3.33 17.62
CA ALA A 149 -19.20 -2.69 18.68
C ALA A 149 -19.77 -3.70 19.68
N ASP A 150 -20.35 -4.82 19.20
CA ASP A 150 -20.84 -5.90 20.07
C ASP A 150 -19.73 -6.50 20.91
N ARG A 151 -18.60 -6.82 20.27
CA ARG A 151 -17.43 -7.34 20.96
C ARG A 151 -16.91 -6.33 22.01
N GLY A 152 -16.77 -5.06 21.61
CA GLY A 152 -16.28 -4.01 22.50
C GLY A 152 -17.17 -3.78 23.70
N PHE A 153 -18.49 -3.80 23.51
CA PHE A 153 -19.46 -3.70 24.61
C PHE A 153 -19.41 -4.93 25.53
N ALA A 154 -19.39 -6.14 24.99
CA ALA A 154 -19.29 -7.38 25.75
C ALA A 154 -17.99 -7.46 26.60
N GLN A 155 -16.91 -6.82 26.13
CA GLN A 155 -15.64 -6.74 26.85
C GLN A 155 -15.56 -5.53 27.81
N GLY A 156 -16.58 -4.67 27.87
CA GLY A 156 -16.58 -3.47 28.69
C GLY A 156 -15.64 -2.37 28.19
N LEU A 157 -15.23 -2.42 26.92
CA LEU A 157 -14.36 -1.42 26.29
C LEU A 157 -15.12 -0.16 25.91
N ILE A 158 -16.39 -0.30 25.53
CA ILE A 158 -17.27 0.81 25.16
C ILE A 158 -18.59 0.70 25.93
N SER A 159 -19.24 1.84 26.12
CA SER A 159 -20.57 1.93 26.70
C SER A 159 -21.67 1.50 25.72
N GLU A 160 -22.85 1.21 26.24
CA GLU A 160 -24.05 0.94 25.43
C GLU A 160 -24.37 2.12 24.49
N ALA A 161 -24.25 3.36 24.98
CA ALA A 161 -24.47 4.56 24.18
C ALA A 161 -23.47 4.67 23.00
N GLU A 162 -22.20 4.29 23.19
CA GLU A 162 -21.21 4.27 22.10
C GLU A 162 -21.52 3.15 21.11
N LYS A 163 -21.94 1.98 21.58
CA LYS A 163 -22.39 0.89 20.72
C LYS A 163 -23.57 1.33 19.85
N ASP A 164 -24.61 1.91 20.48
CA ASP A 164 -25.80 2.38 19.77
C ASP A 164 -25.47 3.47 18.75
N ALA A 165 -24.54 4.38 19.06
CA ALA A 165 -24.07 5.39 18.14
C ALA A 165 -23.33 4.79 16.93
N ILE A 166 -22.52 3.74 17.11
CA ILE A 166 -21.88 3.00 16.02
C ILE A 166 -22.96 2.35 15.14
N TYR A 167 -23.93 1.66 15.74
CA TYR A 167 -25.04 1.01 15.03
C TYR A 167 -25.81 2.03 14.19
N ALA A 168 -26.23 3.14 14.79
CA ALA A 168 -26.99 4.17 14.09
C ALA A 168 -26.22 4.77 12.90
N ALA A 169 -24.91 4.98 13.06
CA ALA A 169 -24.07 5.49 11.98
C ALA A 169 -23.96 4.48 10.82
N ILE A 170 -23.73 3.21 11.12
CA ILE A 170 -23.63 2.14 10.12
C ILE A 170 -24.97 1.97 9.38
N ASP A 171 -26.11 1.98 10.08
CA ASP A 171 -27.44 1.84 9.48
C ASP A 171 -27.79 3.00 8.54
N GLN A 172 -27.21 4.18 8.76
CA GLN A 172 -27.36 5.36 7.91
C GLN A 172 -26.32 5.46 6.78
N GLY A 173 -25.38 4.49 6.69
CA GLY A 173 -24.28 4.58 5.73
C GLY A 173 -23.26 5.69 6.04
N GLY A 174 -23.24 6.18 7.29
CA GLY A 174 -22.34 7.23 7.76
C GLY A 174 -21.01 6.68 8.31
N CYS A 175 -20.13 7.59 8.77
CA CYS A 175 -18.95 7.19 9.51
C CYS A 175 -19.29 6.94 10.98
N PRO A 176 -18.91 5.79 11.55
CA PRO A 176 -19.10 5.52 12.97
C PRO A 176 -18.25 6.49 13.82
N PRO A 177 -18.57 6.63 15.12
CA PRO A 177 -17.71 7.38 16.04
C PRO A 177 -16.30 6.79 16.11
N TRP A 178 -15.29 7.61 15.78
CA TRP A 178 -13.88 7.17 15.71
C TRP A 178 -13.10 7.39 17.00
N LYS A 179 -13.69 8.08 17.97
CA LYS A 179 -13.06 8.40 19.26
C LYS A 179 -13.61 7.52 20.39
N THR A 180 -13.57 6.23 20.19
CA THR A 180 -13.90 5.23 21.20
C THR A 180 -12.68 4.38 21.53
N ALA A 181 -12.74 3.55 22.58
CA ALA A 181 -11.66 2.62 22.91
C ALA A 181 -11.39 1.58 21.80
N LEU A 182 -12.32 1.37 20.86
CA LEU A 182 -12.10 0.51 19.68
C LEU A 182 -11.18 1.19 18.65
N GLY A 183 -11.03 2.51 18.74
CA GLY A 183 -10.33 3.34 17.77
C GLY A 183 -11.17 3.66 16.54
N GLY A 184 -10.53 4.24 15.55
CA GLY A 184 -11.14 4.69 14.31
C GLY A 184 -10.09 5.30 13.39
N TYR A 185 -10.54 6.20 12.48
CA TYR A 185 -9.65 6.86 11.51
C TYR A 185 -8.83 5.88 10.67
N VAL A 186 -9.35 4.67 10.45
CA VAL A 186 -8.74 3.73 9.52
C VAL A 186 -9.02 4.20 8.11
N MET A 187 -7.97 4.50 7.37
CA MET A 187 -8.04 5.09 6.03
C MET A 187 -7.31 4.24 5.01
N ILE A 188 -7.76 4.30 3.76
CA ILE A 188 -6.90 4.04 2.60
C ILE A 188 -6.33 5.39 2.17
N HIS A 189 -5.01 5.54 2.06
CA HIS A 189 -4.36 6.83 1.79
C HIS A 189 -3.08 6.66 0.96
N GLY A 190 -2.57 7.76 0.44
CA GLY A 190 -1.30 7.81 -0.29
C GLY A 190 -0.07 7.65 0.62
N ASN A 191 1.08 8.06 0.10
CA ASN A 191 2.36 8.02 0.81
C ASN A 191 2.86 6.60 1.15
N TYR A 192 2.62 5.65 0.23
CA TYR A 192 3.26 4.34 0.31
C TYR A 192 4.77 4.47 0.27
N THR A 193 5.45 3.76 1.13
CA THR A 193 6.92 3.64 1.14
C THR A 193 7.30 2.18 1.29
N GLU A 194 8.21 1.69 0.46
CA GLU A 194 8.69 0.32 0.53
C GLU A 194 9.27 0.01 1.91
N ASN A 195 9.00 -1.19 2.42
CA ASN A 195 9.43 -1.65 3.75
C ASN A 195 8.91 -0.83 4.95
N PHE A 196 7.85 -0.06 4.76
CA PHE A 196 7.17 0.68 5.81
C PHE A 196 5.88 -0.03 6.25
N SER A 197 5.36 0.34 7.43
CA SER A 197 4.07 -0.11 7.94
C SER A 197 3.34 1.05 8.61
N THR A 198 2.02 0.94 8.70
CA THR A 198 1.16 1.98 9.25
C THR A 198 0.78 1.71 10.72
N ALA A 199 -0.01 2.60 11.31
CA ALA A 199 -0.63 2.39 12.61
C ALA A 199 -2.00 1.66 12.52
N GLY A 200 -2.36 1.13 11.34
CA GLY A 200 -3.62 0.44 11.10
C GLY A 200 -4.31 0.83 9.78
N CYS A 201 -3.87 1.89 9.13
CA CYS A 201 -4.36 2.30 7.81
C CYS A 201 -3.81 1.38 6.70
N VAL A 202 -4.36 1.55 5.49
CA VAL A 202 -3.84 0.94 4.26
C VAL A 202 -3.20 2.06 3.44
N ALA A 203 -1.88 2.05 3.25
CA ALA A 203 -1.21 3.03 2.42
C ALA A 203 -0.88 2.44 1.05
N VAL A 204 -1.14 3.22 -0.01
CA VAL A 204 -0.84 2.89 -1.41
C VAL A 204 -0.02 4.01 -2.05
N PRO A 205 0.64 3.79 -3.20
CA PRO A 205 1.28 4.86 -3.95
C PRO A 205 0.30 6.00 -4.28
N ASP A 206 0.78 7.24 -4.32
CA ASP A 206 -0.06 8.41 -4.61
C ASP A 206 -0.77 8.29 -5.96
N SER A 207 -0.10 7.75 -6.98
CA SER A 207 -0.71 7.48 -8.29
C SER A 207 -1.86 6.46 -8.22
N VAL A 208 -1.80 5.50 -7.30
CA VAL A 208 -2.88 4.55 -7.03
C VAL A 208 -4.04 5.25 -6.32
N MET A 209 -3.74 6.15 -5.37
CA MET A 209 -4.78 6.98 -4.74
C MET A 209 -5.54 7.84 -5.75
N ASP A 210 -4.86 8.38 -6.77
CA ASP A 210 -5.52 9.14 -7.84
C ASP A 210 -6.50 8.26 -8.63
N ILE A 211 -6.13 7.00 -8.91
CA ILE A 211 -7.03 6.01 -9.54
C ILE A 211 -8.21 5.71 -8.61
N LEU A 212 -7.95 5.38 -7.34
CA LEU A 212 -9.00 5.12 -6.35
C LEU A 212 -9.94 6.33 -6.23
N TRP A 213 -9.38 7.53 -6.21
CA TRP A 213 -10.17 8.77 -6.11
C TRP A 213 -11.12 8.95 -7.29
N GLN A 214 -10.75 8.53 -8.48
CA GLN A 214 -11.58 8.60 -9.67
C GLN A 214 -12.76 7.61 -9.64
N TYR A 215 -12.53 6.38 -9.18
CA TYR A 215 -13.49 5.27 -9.34
C TYR A 215 -14.26 4.91 -8.06
N VAL A 216 -13.84 5.38 -6.90
CA VAL A 216 -14.35 4.94 -5.60
C VAL A 216 -15.20 6.05 -4.94
N PRO A 217 -16.54 6.05 -5.12
CA PRO A 217 -17.45 6.95 -4.44
C PRO A 217 -17.66 6.55 -2.95
N LEU A 218 -18.38 7.38 -2.21
CA LEU A 218 -18.93 7.01 -0.90
C LEU A 218 -19.84 5.78 -1.04
N GLY A 219 -19.84 4.92 -0.02
CA GLY A 219 -20.59 3.67 -0.01
C GLY A 219 -19.91 2.50 -0.72
N THR A 220 -18.77 2.72 -1.41
CA THR A 220 -18.04 1.63 -2.06
C THR A 220 -17.63 0.57 -1.04
N LYS A 221 -17.98 -0.70 -1.29
CA LYS A 221 -17.63 -1.86 -0.44
C LYS A 221 -16.12 -2.06 -0.40
N VAL A 222 -15.61 -2.31 0.80
CA VAL A 222 -14.20 -2.65 1.06
C VAL A 222 -14.13 -3.90 1.90
N THR A 223 -13.58 -4.97 1.35
CA THR A 223 -13.29 -6.22 2.08
C THR A 223 -11.82 -6.24 2.45
N ILE A 224 -11.50 -6.47 3.72
CA ILE A 224 -10.13 -6.67 4.21
C ILE A 224 -10.02 -8.09 4.75
N GLY A 225 -9.30 -8.93 4.01
CA GLY A 225 -9.08 -10.34 4.32
C GLY A 225 -7.66 -10.65 4.82
N ALA A 226 -7.45 -11.93 5.16
CA ALA A 226 -6.15 -12.46 5.55
C ALA A 226 -5.15 -12.45 4.39
#